data_4e4ed23108fda83a95e777b150b54555
#
_entry.id   4e4ed23108fda83a95e777b150b54555
#
_cell.length_a   1.000
_cell.length_b   1.000
_cell.length_c   1.000
_cell.angle_alpha   90.00
_cell.angle_beta   90.00
_cell.angle_gamma   90.00
#
_symmetry.space_group_name_H-M   'P 1'
#
loop_
_entity.id
_entity.type
_entity.pdbx_description
1 polymer ?
#
loop_
_entity_poly.entity_id
_entity_poly.type
_entity_poly.pdbx_seq_one_letter_code
_entity_poly.pdbx_strand_id
1 'polypeptide(L)'
;MRLPKLRELKEAVTAVFSPRFTTRFPSEPCVVPERFRGKPEFDLDYCIGCGACVNVCPSPGCLTQVDDLQADPPVRKITHRYDTCIFCGNCEANCTTEKGIKLSDKWDLAGLDRSAMSETHEYELQLCEKCGALIGTKKHLVWLYEKLGPLAYTNPSLLLAKSGELSTAPKDVQSAVSEKADKQQSQTSDFMRILCPKCKCELNIRL
;
A
#
# COMPACT_ATOMS: atom_id res chain seq x y z
N MET A 1 17.23 36.96 46.70
CA MET A 1 16.27 37.06 45.58
C MET A 1 16.79 38.11 44.61
N ARG A 2 16.94 37.75 43.30
CA ARG A 2 17.29 38.78 42.29
C ARG A 2 16.01 39.49 41.87
N LEU A 3 15.98 40.81 41.98
CA LEU A 3 14.85 41.62 41.48
C LEU A 3 14.69 41.44 39.98
N PRO A 4 13.44 41.30 39.46
CA PRO A 4 13.18 41.21 38.01
C PRO A 4 13.67 42.46 37.34
N LYS A 5 14.28 42.30 36.17
CA LYS A 5 14.75 43.42 35.36
C LYS A 5 13.52 44.17 34.78
N LEU A 6 13.65 45.50 34.58
CA LEU A 6 12.59 46.33 34.01
C LEU A 6 12.05 45.79 32.69
N ARG A 7 12.90 45.13 31.89
CA ARG A 7 12.51 44.45 30.65
C ARG A 7 11.53 43.30 30.90
N GLU A 8 11.79 42.46 31.93
CA GLU A 8 10.95 41.33 32.27
C GLU A 8 9.58 41.82 32.77
N LEU A 9 9.58 42.92 33.53
CA LEU A 9 8.33 43.53 33.99
C LEU A 9 7.51 44.07 32.80
N LYS A 10 8.15 44.75 31.85
CA LYS A 10 7.49 45.22 30.62
C LYS A 10 6.88 44.05 29.82
N GLU A 11 7.62 42.97 29.64
CA GLU A 11 7.16 41.76 28.94
C GLU A 11 5.96 41.14 29.65
N ALA A 12 5.99 41.02 30.98
CA ALA A 12 4.89 40.49 31.77
C ALA A 12 3.62 41.36 31.64
N VAL A 13 3.76 42.69 31.72
CA VAL A 13 2.62 43.59 31.51
C VAL A 13 2.07 43.50 30.09
N THR A 14 2.95 43.43 29.07
CA THR A 14 2.54 43.28 27.67
C THR A 14 1.81 41.96 27.49
N ALA A 15 2.26 40.85 28.08
CA ALA A 15 1.64 39.56 27.98
C ALA A 15 0.21 39.49 28.59
N VAL A 16 -0.04 40.26 29.65
CA VAL A 16 -1.39 40.34 30.28
C VAL A 16 -2.40 41.02 29.36
N PHE A 17 -1.98 42.07 28.62
CA PHE A 17 -2.86 42.84 27.75
C PHE A 17 -2.88 42.35 26.28
N SER A 18 -1.97 41.47 25.89
CA SER A 18 -1.92 40.92 24.56
C SER A 18 -2.92 39.76 24.42
N PRO A 19 -3.61 39.65 23.27
CA PRO A 19 -4.43 38.47 23.00
C PRO A 19 -3.56 37.22 22.94
N ARG A 20 -4.11 36.07 23.33
CA ARG A 20 -3.38 34.80 23.28
C ARG A 20 -3.06 34.43 21.83
N PHE A 21 -1.86 33.95 21.58
CA PHE A 21 -1.42 33.45 20.25
C PHE A 21 -1.78 31.97 20.02
N THR A 22 -2.14 31.25 21.07
CA THR A 22 -2.52 29.82 20.98
C THR A 22 -4.00 29.69 20.67
N THR A 23 -4.33 28.57 19.98
CA THR A 23 -5.74 28.19 19.75
C THR A 23 -6.44 27.84 21.06
N ARG A 24 -7.77 27.92 21.10
CA ARG A 24 -8.58 27.58 22.28
C ARG A 24 -8.97 26.10 22.33
N PHE A 25 -8.16 25.27 21.70
CA PHE A 25 -8.37 23.82 21.78
C PHE A 25 -8.20 23.34 23.23
N PRO A 26 -9.07 22.40 23.73
CA PRO A 26 -10.16 21.70 23.04
C PRO A 26 -11.53 22.44 23.09
N SER A 27 -11.62 23.61 23.72
CA SER A 27 -12.87 24.37 23.88
C SER A 27 -13.49 24.83 22.55
N GLU A 28 -12.64 25.12 21.58
CA GLU A 28 -13.04 25.47 20.20
C GLU A 28 -12.37 24.49 19.23
N PRO A 29 -13.07 24.07 18.15
CA PRO A 29 -12.48 23.20 17.15
C PRO A 29 -11.29 23.89 16.48
N CYS A 30 -10.24 23.12 16.23
CA CYS A 30 -9.08 23.61 15.51
C CYS A 30 -9.38 23.60 14.01
N VAL A 31 -9.23 24.76 13.35
CA VAL A 31 -9.33 24.86 11.89
C VAL A 31 -7.99 24.45 11.30
N VAL A 32 -8.00 23.38 10.53
CA VAL A 32 -6.80 22.82 9.88
C VAL A 32 -6.58 23.56 8.55
N PRO A 33 -5.34 24.03 8.27
CA PRO A 33 -5.01 24.63 6.97
C PRO A 33 -5.14 23.64 5.82
N GLU A 34 -5.46 24.10 4.61
CA GLU A 34 -5.62 23.25 3.41
C GLU A 34 -4.39 22.38 3.07
N ARG A 35 -3.19 22.84 3.42
CA ARG A 35 -1.93 22.12 3.18
C ARG A 35 -1.43 21.36 4.40
N PHE A 36 -2.30 21.09 5.34
CA PHE A 36 -1.92 20.32 6.52
C PHE A 36 -1.60 18.87 6.15
N ARG A 37 -0.60 18.31 6.79
CA ARG A 37 -0.17 16.91 6.60
C ARG A 37 -0.60 16.10 7.80
N GLY A 38 -1.83 15.65 7.81
CA GLY A 38 -2.35 14.79 8.85
C GLY A 38 -2.13 13.30 8.57
N LYS A 39 -2.99 12.46 9.14
CA LYS A 39 -2.90 11.00 9.04
C LYS A 39 -2.93 10.55 7.57
N PRO A 40 -1.94 9.78 7.09
CA PRO A 40 -2.04 9.12 5.79
C PRO A 40 -3.12 8.04 5.82
N GLU A 41 -4.01 8.06 4.86
CA GLU A 41 -5.09 7.09 4.71
C GLU A 41 -4.95 6.32 3.41
N PHE A 42 -5.17 5.01 3.49
CA PHE A 42 -5.17 4.14 2.32
C PHE A 42 -6.56 4.09 1.70
N ASP A 43 -6.63 4.37 0.41
CA ASP A 43 -7.81 4.10 -0.40
C ASP A 43 -7.66 2.71 -1.01
N LEU A 44 -8.40 1.73 -0.47
CA LEU A 44 -8.30 0.33 -0.87
C LEU A 44 -8.81 0.06 -2.29
N ASP A 45 -9.62 0.95 -2.85
CA ASP A 45 -10.11 0.82 -4.23
C ASP A 45 -8.99 1.14 -5.23
N TYR A 46 -8.13 2.11 -4.89
CA TYR A 46 -7.03 2.54 -5.74
C TYR A 46 -5.68 1.95 -5.33
N CYS A 47 -5.54 1.47 -4.11
CA CYS A 47 -4.29 0.88 -3.65
C CYS A 47 -4.10 -0.52 -4.23
N ILE A 48 -3.01 -0.69 -4.98
CA ILE A 48 -2.64 -1.94 -5.65
C ILE A 48 -1.66 -2.80 -4.84
N GLY A 49 -1.28 -2.39 -3.64
CA GLY A 49 -0.34 -3.13 -2.79
C GLY A 49 1.07 -3.26 -3.38
N CYS A 50 1.53 -2.29 -4.18
CA CYS A 50 2.84 -2.36 -4.86
C CYS A 50 4.05 -2.21 -3.92
N GLY A 51 3.87 -1.66 -2.70
CA GLY A 51 4.95 -1.44 -1.74
C GLY A 51 5.82 -0.20 -1.99
N ALA A 52 5.51 0.64 -2.99
CA ALA A 52 6.28 1.86 -3.27
C ALA A 52 6.35 2.78 -2.03
N CYS A 53 5.25 2.97 -1.32
CA CYS A 53 5.17 3.76 -0.09
C CYS A 53 6.09 3.23 1.02
N VAL A 54 6.30 1.91 1.10
CA VAL A 54 7.21 1.28 2.07
C VAL A 54 8.66 1.61 1.72
N ASN A 55 9.02 1.52 0.43
CA ASN A 55 10.39 1.75 -0.04
C ASN A 55 10.86 3.21 0.11
N VAL A 56 9.93 4.17 0.04
CA VAL A 56 10.25 5.61 0.15
C VAL A 56 10.08 6.17 1.56
N CYS A 57 9.61 5.35 2.51
CA CYS A 57 9.38 5.80 3.87
C CYS A 57 10.71 6.03 4.60
N PRO A 58 11.02 7.26 5.05
CA PRO A 58 12.28 7.57 5.74
C PRO A 58 12.28 7.12 7.19
N SER A 59 11.09 6.82 7.76
CA SER A 59 10.97 6.45 9.17
C SER A 59 11.02 4.92 9.33
N PRO A 60 12.04 4.37 10.01
CA PRO A 60 12.18 2.93 10.19
C PRO A 60 10.97 2.32 10.90
N GLY A 61 10.38 1.27 10.32
CA GLY A 61 9.26 0.54 10.90
C GLY A 61 7.91 1.28 10.90
N CYS A 62 7.83 2.46 10.27
CA CYS A 62 6.58 3.19 10.08
C CYS A 62 5.68 2.49 9.06
N LEU A 63 6.21 2.21 7.88
CA LEU A 63 5.57 1.40 6.86
C LEU A 63 6.36 0.11 6.69
N THR A 64 5.70 -1.03 6.87
CA THR A 64 6.32 -2.35 6.74
C THR A 64 5.51 -3.21 5.77
N GLN A 65 6.22 -4.05 5.02
CA GLN A 65 5.62 -5.02 4.12
C GLN A 65 6.08 -6.42 4.51
N VAL A 66 5.13 -7.33 4.64
CA VAL A 66 5.38 -8.75 4.89
C VAL A 66 4.59 -9.56 3.87
N ASP A 67 5.27 -10.43 3.14
CA ASP A 67 4.65 -11.32 2.17
C ASP A 67 4.53 -12.71 2.82
N ASP A 68 3.29 -13.12 3.10
CA ASP A 68 2.95 -14.43 3.64
C ASP A 68 2.60 -15.38 2.47
N LEU A 69 3.59 -16.18 2.08
CA LEU A 69 3.47 -17.14 0.99
C LEU A 69 2.85 -18.47 1.43
N GLN A 70 2.74 -18.70 2.74
CA GLN A 70 2.18 -19.92 3.30
C GLN A 70 0.67 -19.81 3.57
N ALA A 71 0.12 -18.60 3.53
CA ALA A 71 -1.30 -18.37 3.65
C ALA A 71 -2.04 -18.90 2.40
N ASP A 72 -3.27 -19.33 2.57
CA ASP A 72 -4.16 -19.74 1.47
C ASP A 72 -5.43 -18.83 1.47
N PRO A 73 -5.53 -17.89 0.52
CA PRO A 73 -4.56 -17.51 -0.52
C PRO A 73 -3.32 -16.77 0.04
N PRO A 74 -2.17 -16.79 -0.70
CA PRO A 74 -0.98 -16.03 -0.30
C PRO A 74 -1.28 -14.53 -0.30
N VAL A 75 -0.83 -13.83 0.74
CA VAL A 75 -1.15 -12.42 0.97
C VAL A 75 0.06 -11.56 1.26
N ARG A 76 0.00 -10.30 0.81
CA ARG A 76 0.90 -9.22 1.21
C ARG A 76 0.22 -8.38 2.26
N LYS A 77 0.87 -8.21 3.41
CA LYS A 77 0.43 -7.33 4.49
C LYS A 77 1.26 -6.06 4.47
N ILE A 78 0.60 -4.92 4.32
CA ILE A 78 1.22 -3.60 4.45
C ILE A 78 0.68 -3.00 5.75
N THR A 79 1.57 -2.81 6.71
CA THR A 79 1.25 -2.22 8.02
C THR A 79 1.79 -0.81 8.09
N HIS A 80 0.94 0.14 8.46
CA HIS A 80 1.30 1.53 8.71
C HIS A 80 1.17 1.82 10.21
N ARG A 81 2.26 2.27 10.81
CA ARG A 81 2.33 2.67 12.22
C ARG A 81 2.38 4.18 12.34
N TYR A 82 1.31 4.75 12.88
CA TYR A 82 1.18 6.21 13.03
C TYR A 82 2.04 6.76 14.17
N ASP A 83 2.34 5.93 15.18
CA ASP A 83 3.19 6.27 16.31
C ASP A 83 4.66 6.55 15.93
N THR A 84 5.09 6.05 14.77
CA THR A 84 6.44 6.28 14.21
C THR A 84 6.43 7.16 12.96
N CYS A 85 5.24 7.56 12.50
CA CYS A 85 5.07 8.37 11.31
C CYS A 85 5.49 9.82 11.57
N ILE A 86 6.28 10.40 10.66
CA ILE A 86 6.70 11.81 10.71
C ILE A 86 5.87 12.71 9.79
N PHE A 87 4.80 12.18 9.20
CA PHE A 87 3.88 12.92 8.31
C PHE A 87 4.55 13.68 7.16
N CYS A 88 5.65 13.14 6.61
CA CYS A 88 6.45 13.81 5.59
C CYS A 88 5.78 13.86 4.20
N GLY A 89 4.79 12.98 3.92
CA GLY A 89 4.08 12.93 2.65
C GLY A 89 4.79 12.18 1.52
N ASN A 90 5.96 11.58 1.75
CA ASN A 90 6.68 10.84 0.70
C ASN A 90 5.88 9.66 0.16
N CYS A 91 5.09 8.99 1.00
CA CYS A 91 4.22 7.89 0.59
C CYS A 91 3.14 8.34 -0.41
N GLU A 92 2.54 9.52 -0.22
CA GLU A 92 1.59 10.12 -1.15
C GLU A 92 2.27 10.55 -2.45
N ALA A 93 3.38 11.29 -2.36
CA ALA A 93 4.11 11.81 -3.52
C ALA A 93 4.66 10.71 -4.45
N ASN A 94 4.95 9.51 -3.91
CA ASN A 94 5.49 8.39 -4.67
C ASN A 94 4.48 7.25 -4.86
N CYS A 95 3.20 7.51 -4.65
CA CYS A 95 2.16 6.51 -4.88
C CYS A 95 2.04 6.17 -6.36
N THR A 96 2.18 4.91 -6.73
CA THR A 96 2.14 4.44 -8.13
C THR A 96 0.80 4.75 -8.81
N THR A 97 -0.30 4.73 -8.06
CA THR A 97 -1.64 5.04 -8.56
C THR A 97 -2.04 6.50 -8.34
N GLU A 98 -1.20 7.31 -7.66
CA GLU A 98 -1.45 8.71 -7.25
C GLU A 98 -2.66 8.90 -6.31
N LYS A 99 -3.45 7.85 -6.10
CA LYS A 99 -4.70 7.88 -5.31
C LYS A 99 -4.72 6.87 -4.17
N GLY A 100 -3.83 5.87 -4.19
CA GLY A 100 -3.88 4.73 -3.26
C GLY A 100 -3.50 5.05 -1.82
N ILE A 101 -2.82 6.17 -1.56
CA ILE A 101 -2.54 6.71 -0.23
C ILE A 101 -2.53 8.23 -0.31
N LYS A 102 -3.22 8.88 0.62
CA LYS A 102 -3.29 10.34 0.71
C LYS A 102 -3.21 10.81 2.15
N LEU A 103 -2.64 11.99 2.33
CA LEU A 103 -2.67 12.67 3.63
C LEU A 103 -4.05 13.28 3.85
N SER A 104 -4.62 13.03 5.02
CA SER A 104 -5.90 13.60 5.44
C SER A 104 -5.68 14.85 6.32
N ASP A 105 -6.76 15.49 6.69
CA ASP A 105 -6.79 16.57 7.67
C ASP A 105 -6.85 16.09 9.13
N LYS A 106 -6.92 14.76 9.34
CA LYS A 106 -6.99 14.15 10.67
C LYS A 106 -5.65 14.29 11.39
N TRP A 107 -5.64 15.09 12.43
CA TRP A 107 -4.45 15.43 13.21
C TRP A 107 -4.50 14.92 14.66
N ASP A 108 -5.70 14.75 15.22
CA ASP A 108 -5.87 14.28 16.58
C ASP A 108 -5.76 12.76 16.64
N LEU A 109 -4.53 12.28 16.79
CA LEU A 109 -4.17 10.87 16.91
C LEU A 109 -3.72 10.50 18.33
N ALA A 110 -3.93 11.39 19.29
CA ALA A 110 -3.52 11.14 20.67
C ALA A 110 -4.34 9.99 21.28
N GLY A 111 -3.67 9.04 21.88
CA GLY A 111 -4.29 7.86 22.50
C GLY A 111 -3.38 7.23 23.54
N LEU A 112 -3.96 6.47 24.45
CA LEU A 112 -3.23 5.71 25.48
C LEU A 112 -2.85 4.31 24.99
N ASP A 113 -3.56 3.79 24.01
CA ASP A 113 -3.31 2.47 23.44
C ASP A 113 -2.50 2.58 22.15
N ARG A 114 -1.27 2.05 22.20
CA ARG A 114 -0.35 2.06 21.07
C ARG A 114 -0.75 1.10 19.95
N SER A 115 -1.50 0.05 20.26
CA SER A 115 -1.98 -0.91 19.27
C SER A 115 -2.98 -0.28 18.31
N ALA A 116 -3.77 0.68 18.77
CA ALA A 116 -4.72 1.45 17.96
C ALA A 116 -4.03 2.41 16.96
N MET A 117 -2.71 2.63 17.11
CA MET A 117 -1.92 3.51 16.26
C MET A 117 -1.32 2.78 15.04
N SER A 118 -1.91 1.66 14.63
CA SER A 118 -1.48 0.92 13.45
C SER A 118 -2.66 0.42 12.64
N GLU A 119 -2.51 0.45 11.32
CA GLU A 119 -3.46 -0.14 10.37
C GLU A 119 -2.73 -1.13 9.47
N THR A 120 -3.35 -2.29 9.21
CA THR A 120 -2.80 -3.32 8.32
C THR A 120 -3.79 -3.60 7.21
N HIS A 121 -3.29 -3.58 5.98
CA HIS A 121 -4.06 -3.89 4.78
C HIS A 121 -3.48 -5.12 4.10
N GLU A 122 -4.35 -6.01 3.63
CA GLU A 122 -3.98 -7.27 2.99
C GLU A 122 -4.30 -7.24 1.50
N TYR A 123 -3.37 -7.76 0.70
CA TYR A 123 -3.50 -7.84 -0.76
C TYR A 123 -3.13 -9.24 -1.21
N GLU A 124 -4.00 -9.88 -1.99
CA GLU A 124 -3.73 -11.19 -2.56
C GLU A 124 -2.53 -11.16 -3.49
N LEU A 125 -1.64 -12.12 -3.32
CA LEU A 125 -0.45 -12.31 -4.14
C LEU A 125 -0.73 -13.25 -5.31
N GLN A 126 -0.02 -13.02 -6.40
CA GLN A 126 0.07 -13.94 -7.52
C GLN A 126 1.44 -14.59 -7.54
N LEU A 127 1.45 -15.91 -7.46
CA LEU A 127 2.65 -16.73 -7.55
C LEU A 127 2.80 -17.31 -8.94
N CYS A 128 4.03 -17.67 -9.29
CA CYS A 128 4.36 -18.38 -10.52
C CYS A 128 3.89 -19.82 -10.43
N GLU A 129 3.08 -20.26 -11.41
CA GLU A 129 2.55 -21.63 -11.44
C GLU A 129 3.62 -22.72 -11.64
N LYS A 130 4.81 -22.35 -12.16
CA LYS A 130 5.92 -23.31 -12.38
C LYS A 130 6.86 -23.43 -11.18
N CYS A 131 7.30 -22.30 -10.61
CA CYS A 131 8.35 -22.31 -9.58
C CYS A 131 7.89 -21.73 -8.23
N GLY A 132 6.63 -21.30 -8.09
CA GLY A 132 6.11 -20.69 -6.86
C GLY A 132 6.67 -19.31 -6.52
N ALA A 133 7.52 -18.72 -7.37
CA ALA A 133 8.09 -17.41 -7.10
C ALA A 133 7.03 -16.32 -7.10
N LEU A 134 7.18 -15.35 -6.22
CA LEU A 134 6.30 -14.17 -6.16
C LEU A 134 6.42 -13.34 -7.44
N ILE A 135 5.29 -13.02 -8.06
CA ILE A 135 5.20 -12.13 -9.23
C ILE A 135 4.79 -10.73 -8.79
N GLY A 136 3.74 -10.63 -7.98
CA GLY A 136 3.20 -9.36 -7.49
C GLY A 136 1.84 -9.55 -6.86
N THR A 137 1.16 -8.46 -6.52
CA THR A 137 -0.24 -8.53 -6.09
C THR A 137 -1.17 -8.67 -7.31
N LYS A 138 -2.30 -9.35 -7.16
CA LYS A 138 -3.30 -9.49 -8.23
C LYS A 138 -3.78 -8.11 -8.73
N LYS A 139 -4.10 -7.18 -7.81
CA LYS A 139 -4.49 -5.81 -8.16
C LYS A 139 -3.42 -5.07 -8.97
N HIS A 140 -2.13 -5.30 -8.67
CA HIS A 140 -1.03 -4.66 -9.43
C HIS A 140 -0.95 -5.20 -10.86
N LEU A 141 -1.13 -6.50 -11.06
CA LEU A 141 -1.13 -7.09 -12.41
C LEU A 141 -2.30 -6.58 -13.26
N VAL A 142 -3.48 -6.47 -12.67
CA VAL A 142 -4.67 -5.91 -13.34
C VAL A 142 -4.44 -4.43 -13.71
N TRP A 143 -3.93 -3.64 -12.78
CA TRP A 143 -3.58 -2.24 -13.03
C TRP A 143 -2.54 -2.10 -14.15
N LEU A 144 -1.52 -2.97 -14.19
CA LEU A 144 -0.53 -3.00 -15.28
C LEU A 144 -1.19 -3.33 -16.63
N TYR A 145 -2.10 -4.31 -16.65
CA TYR A 145 -2.86 -4.62 -17.85
C TYR A 145 -3.62 -3.41 -18.39
N GLU A 146 -4.32 -2.69 -17.53
CA GLU A 146 -5.08 -1.50 -17.91
C GLU A 146 -4.19 -0.35 -18.38
N LYS A 147 -3.04 -0.14 -17.75
CA LYS A 147 -2.07 0.90 -18.15
C LYS A 147 -1.37 0.60 -19.46
N LEU A 148 -1.06 -0.66 -19.74
CA LEU A 148 -0.42 -1.09 -20.99
C LEU A 148 -1.40 -1.11 -22.19
N GLY A 149 -2.72 -1.23 -21.92
CA GLY A 149 -3.74 -1.30 -22.96
C GLY A 149 -3.43 -2.39 -24.01
N PRO A 150 -3.38 -2.05 -25.32
CA PRO A 150 -3.12 -3.05 -26.36
C PRO A 150 -1.80 -3.80 -26.21
N LEU A 151 -0.77 -3.19 -25.63
CA LEU A 151 0.53 -3.84 -25.39
C LEU A 151 0.45 -4.99 -24.38
N ALA A 152 -0.57 -5.02 -23.55
CA ALA A 152 -0.78 -6.12 -22.59
C ALA A 152 -1.05 -7.46 -23.31
N TYR A 153 -1.59 -7.44 -24.53
CA TYR A 153 -1.86 -8.66 -25.32
C TYR A 153 -0.60 -9.45 -25.69
N THR A 154 0.57 -8.83 -25.66
CA THR A 154 1.84 -9.53 -25.88
C THR A 154 2.27 -10.36 -24.67
N ASN A 155 1.61 -10.22 -23.52
CA ASN A 155 1.96 -10.92 -22.29
C ASN A 155 0.80 -11.80 -21.80
N PRO A 156 0.81 -13.12 -22.10
CA PRO A 156 -0.25 -14.05 -21.69
C PRO A 156 -0.52 -14.05 -20.19
N SER A 157 0.50 -13.88 -19.36
CA SER A 157 0.33 -13.85 -17.89
C SER A 157 -0.53 -12.67 -17.42
N LEU A 158 -0.45 -11.50 -18.08
CA LEU A 158 -1.32 -10.36 -17.75
C LEU A 158 -2.76 -10.58 -18.23
N LEU A 159 -2.94 -11.22 -19.40
CA LEU A 159 -4.27 -11.59 -19.89
C LEU A 159 -4.97 -12.54 -18.93
N LEU A 160 -4.26 -13.57 -18.45
CA LEU A 160 -4.79 -14.54 -17.50
C LEU A 160 -5.10 -13.91 -16.15
N ALA A 161 -4.25 -13.02 -15.65
CA ALA A 161 -4.53 -12.28 -14.41
C ALA A 161 -5.83 -11.46 -14.52
N LYS A 162 -6.08 -10.80 -15.66
CA LYS A 162 -7.33 -10.05 -15.90
C LYS A 162 -8.53 -10.97 -16.10
N SER A 163 -8.39 -12.08 -16.82
CA SER A 163 -9.49 -13.04 -17.01
C SER A 163 -9.89 -13.71 -15.69
N GLY A 164 -8.95 -13.98 -14.80
CA GLY A 164 -9.23 -14.51 -13.46
C GLY A 164 -10.09 -13.56 -12.60
N GLU A 165 -9.97 -12.25 -12.78
CA GLU A 165 -10.82 -11.26 -12.11
C GLU A 165 -12.26 -11.23 -12.69
N LEU A 166 -12.39 -11.43 -14.00
CA LEU A 166 -13.68 -11.50 -14.70
C LEU A 166 -14.41 -12.85 -14.52
N SER A 167 -13.67 -13.89 -14.15
CA SER A 167 -14.21 -15.23 -13.97
C SER A 167 -14.93 -15.33 -12.62
N THR A 168 -16.24 -15.15 -12.63
CA THR A 168 -17.15 -15.50 -11.53
C THR A 168 -17.45 -17.00 -11.45
N ALA A 169 -16.64 -17.86 -12.11
CA ALA A 169 -16.83 -19.29 -12.07
C ALA A 169 -16.56 -19.83 -10.66
N PRO A 170 -17.45 -20.67 -10.11
CA PRO A 170 -17.25 -21.26 -8.79
C PRO A 170 -15.97 -22.09 -8.78
N LYS A 171 -15.23 -22.00 -7.66
CA LYS A 171 -13.91 -22.63 -7.45
C LYS A 171 -13.92 -24.17 -7.62
N ASP A 172 -15.09 -24.78 -7.62
CA ASP A 172 -15.26 -26.24 -7.64
C ASP A 172 -15.01 -26.89 -9.01
N VAL A 173 -14.92 -26.11 -10.10
CA VAL A 173 -14.67 -26.65 -11.45
C VAL A 173 -13.17 -26.79 -11.75
N GLN A 174 -12.31 -26.08 -11.02
CA GLN A 174 -10.86 -26.11 -11.25
C GLN A 174 -10.17 -27.36 -10.69
N SER A 175 -10.73 -27.99 -9.65
CA SER A 175 -10.18 -29.22 -9.06
C SER A 175 -10.42 -30.49 -9.89
N ALA A 176 -11.45 -30.50 -10.73
CA ALA A 176 -11.82 -31.67 -11.51
C ALA A 176 -11.03 -31.86 -12.83
N VAL A 177 -10.33 -30.79 -13.28
CA VAL A 177 -9.57 -30.80 -14.56
C VAL A 177 -8.11 -31.22 -14.36
N SER A 178 -7.58 -31.14 -13.13
CA SER A 178 -6.15 -31.37 -12.87
C SER A 178 -5.72 -32.85 -12.77
N GLU A 179 -6.65 -33.81 -12.66
CA GLU A 179 -6.28 -35.19 -12.41
C GLU A 179 -6.17 -36.12 -13.65
N LYS A 180 -6.43 -35.63 -14.87
CA LYS A 180 -6.45 -36.49 -16.09
C LYS A 180 -5.65 -35.98 -17.28
N ALA A 181 -4.67 -35.09 -17.13
CA ALA A 181 -3.81 -34.68 -18.21
C ALA A 181 -2.39 -35.24 -18.03
N ASP A 182 -2.23 -36.54 -18.32
CA ASP A 182 -0.94 -37.24 -18.25
C ASP A 182 -0.07 -36.94 -19.50
N LYS A 183 1.08 -36.38 -19.22
CA LYS A 183 2.42 -36.54 -19.85
C LYS A 183 2.73 -36.22 -21.32
N GLN A 184 1.86 -35.78 -22.19
CA GLN A 184 2.25 -35.58 -23.60
C GLN A 184 1.80 -34.25 -24.28
N GLN A 185 1.23 -33.28 -23.57
CA GLN A 185 0.77 -32.00 -24.13
C GLN A 185 1.53 -30.76 -23.59
N SER A 186 2.83 -30.87 -23.33
CA SER A 186 3.57 -29.94 -22.50
C SER A 186 4.00 -28.61 -23.16
N GLN A 187 3.91 -28.39 -24.46
CA GLN A 187 4.54 -27.24 -25.09
C GLN A 187 3.60 -26.06 -25.39
N THR A 188 2.35 -26.29 -25.76
CA THR A 188 1.39 -25.20 -26.03
C THR A 188 0.63 -24.71 -24.79
N SER A 189 0.40 -25.60 -23.82
CA SER A 189 -0.27 -25.26 -22.57
C SER A 189 0.55 -24.34 -21.63
N ASP A 190 1.89 -24.40 -21.72
CA ASP A 190 2.78 -23.60 -20.87
C ASP A 190 2.75 -22.11 -21.20
N PHE A 191 2.40 -21.73 -22.43
CA PHE A 191 2.20 -20.32 -22.79
C PHE A 191 0.99 -19.68 -22.11
N MET A 192 -0.02 -20.49 -21.77
CA MET A 192 -1.25 -20.04 -21.13
C MET A 192 -1.23 -20.24 -19.62
N ARG A 193 -0.07 -19.94 -19.00
CA ARG A 193 0.14 -19.96 -17.54
C ARG A 193 0.66 -18.64 -17.01
N ILE A 194 0.39 -18.37 -15.74
CA ILE A 194 0.94 -17.19 -15.06
C ILE A 194 2.36 -17.52 -14.60
N LEU A 195 3.34 -17.05 -15.36
CA LEU A 195 4.76 -17.34 -15.14
C LEU A 195 5.56 -16.11 -14.75
N CYS A 196 6.54 -16.30 -13.85
CA CYS A 196 7.53 -15.26 -13.56
C CYS A 196 8.45 -15.02 -14.78
N PRO A 197 9.12 -13.87 -14.87
CA PRO A 197 9.99 -13.54 -16.01
C PRO A 197 11.06 -14.60 -16.28
N LYS A 198 11.64 -15.19 -15.24
CA LYS A 198 12.66 -16.24 -15.36
C LYS A 198 12.13 -17.51 -16.03
N CYS A 199 11.01 -18.04 -15.54
CA CYS A 199 10.38 -19.22 -16.13
C CYS A 199 9.90 -18.98 -17.56
N LYS A 200 9.45 -17.76 -17.86
CA LYS A 200 9.03 -17.35 -19.19
C LYS A 200 10.20 -17.29 -20.18
N CYS A 201 11.36 -16.75 -19.76
CA CYS A 201 12.58 -16.77 -20.57
C CYS A 201 13.05 -18.19 -20.85
N GLU A 202 13.01 -19.10 -19.89
CA GLU A 202 13.38 -20.50 -20.08
C GLU A 202 12.51 -21.23 -21.11
N LEU A 203 11.21 -20.88 -21.21
CA LEU A 203 10.32 -21.42 -22.24
C LEU A 203 10.66 -20.87 -23.63
N ASN A 204 10.94 -19.57 -23.74
CA ASN A 204 11.27 -18.94 -25.01
C ASN A 204 12.61 -19.40 -25.61
N ILE A 205 13.55 -19.86 -24.78
CA ILE A 205 14.85 -20.40 -25.23
C ILE A 205 14.73 -21.83 -25.75
N ARG A 206 13.67 -22.56 -25.35
CA ARG A 206 13.46 -23.95 -25.77
C ARG A 206 12.64 -24.09 -27.05
N LEU A 207 12.13 -22.98 -27.60
CA LEU A 207 11.44 -22.89 -28.89
C LEU A 207 12.43 -22.50 -29.99
#